data_21455dc980c1b1d89a44c79b87cec19c
#
_entry.id   21455dc980c1b1d89a44c79b87cec19c
#
_cell.length_a   1.000
_cell.length_b   1.000
_cell.length_c   1.000
_cell.angle_alpha   90.00
_cell.angle_beta   90.00
_cell.angle_gamma   90.00
#
_symmetry.space_group_name_H-M   'P 1'
#
loop_
_entity.id
_entity.type
_entity.pdbx_description
1 polymer ?
#
loop_
_entity_poly.entity_id
_entity_poly.type
_entity_poly.pdbx_seq_one_letter_code
_entity_poly.pdbx_strand_id
1 'polypeptide(L)'
;KTELALKQMDKEQYDAARKNLEELNQISRDSMYEVREIVNKLKYRTVAEELLELERLFDLSDIVLAVDSSLDLDSLSPVSQSTLSMVLRELANNVIKHSQADSCQIRLRRDHGIVLEFEDDGCGFEEVTGQELHSIRERLSLVDGDLEILSQSHPTIIRVHLKEGGKA
;
A
#
# COMPACT_ATOMS: atom_id res chain seq x y z
N LYS A 1 5.83 -30.84 16.43
CA LYS A 1 4.99 -30.33 17.56
C LYS A 1 3.53 -30.79 17.44
N THR A 2 2.93 -30.85 16.25
CA THR A 2 1.56 -31.33 16.04
C THR A 2 1.36 -32.77 16.50
N GLU A 3 2.31 -33.66 16.16
CA GLU A 3 2.28 -35.07 16.60
C GLU A 3 2.40 -35.19 18.12
N LEU A 4 3.19 -34.33 18.76
CA LEU A 4 3.33 -34.29 20.22
C LEU A 4 2.03 -33.82 20.89
N ALA A 5 1.37 -32.80 20.34
CA ALA A 5 0.09 -32.33 20.85
C ALA A 5 -0.99 -33.43 20.76
N LEU A 6 -1.08 -34.17 19.65
CA LEU A 6 -2.01 -35.28 19.50
C LEU A 6 -1.72 -36.41 20.53
N LYS A 7 -0.46 -36.76 20.72
CA LYS A 7 -0.07 -37.75 21.75
C LYS A 7 -0.39 -37.31 23.18
N GLN A 8 -0.33 -36.03 23.46
CA GLN A 8 -0.68 -35.45 24.77
C GLN A 8 -2.18 -35.44 24.99
N MET A 9 -2.98 -35.20 23.97
CA MET A 9 -4.44 -35.32 24.04
C MET A 9 -4.90 -36.73 24.33
N ASP A 10 -4.29 -37.73 23.70
CA ASP A 10 -4.57 -39.16 23.94
C ASP A 10 -4.24 -39.60 25.39
N LYS A 11 -3.40 -38.86 26.09
CA LYS A 11 -3.00 -39.11 27.48
C LYS A 11 -3.69 -38.16 28.48
N GLU A 12 -4.75 -37.47 28.07
CA GLU A 12 -5.45 -36.43 28.86
C GLU A 12 -4.54 -35.28 29.35
N GLN A 13 -3.46 -34.98 28.63
CA GLN A 13 -2.53 -33.86 28.93
C GLN A 13 -2.92 -32.61 28.17
N TYR A 14 -4.16 -32.15 28.39
CA TYR A 14 -4.76 -31.06 27.62
C TYR A 14 -3.99 -29.73 27.72
N ASP A 15 -3.44 -29.41 28.89
CA ASP A 15 -2.70 -28.15 29.09
C ASP A 15 -1.40 -28.11 28.27
N ALA A 16 -0.68 -29.24 28.22
CA ALA A 16 0.54 -29.36 27.43
C ALA A 16 0.24 -29.37 25.91
N ALA A 17 -0.86 -30.01 25.50
CA ALA A 17 -1.33 -29.99 24.13
C ALA A 17 -1.71 -28.56 23.70
N ARG A 18 -2.46 -27.84 24.54
CA ARG A 18 -2.82 -26.45 24.29
C ARG A 18 -1.60 -25.55 24.11
N LYS A 19 -0.62 -25.63 25.00
CA LYS A 19 0.62 -24.87 24.91
C LYS A 19 1.37 -25.16 23.60
N ASN A 20 1.48 -26.41 23.19
CA ASN A 20 2.11 -26.79 21.93
C ASN A 20 1.35 -26.24 20.71
N LEU A 21 0.02 -26.18 20.76
CA LEU A 21 -0.80 -25.58 19.69
C LEU A 21 -0.66 -24.06 19.64
N GLU A 22 -0.58 -23.40 20.79
CA GLU A 22 -0.34 -21.94 20.87
C GLU A 22 1.05 -21.59 20.31
N GLU A 23 2.09 -22.33 20.67
CA GLU A 23 3.44 -22.17 20.10
C GLU A 23 3.47 -22.43 18.59
N LEU A 24 2.76 -23.44 18.11
CA LEU A 24 2.63 -23.72 16.67
C LEU A 24 1.96 -22.57 15.92
N ASN A 25 0.90 -22.03 16.50
CA ASN A 25 0.17 -20.91 15.92
C ASN A 25 1.06 -19.67 15.85
N GLN A 26 1.86 -19.40 16.90
CA GLN A 26 2.82 -18.31 16.89
C GLN A 26 3.89 -18.49 15.82
N ILE A 27 4.54 -19.67 15.76
CA ILE A 27 5.54 -19.97 14.73
C ILE A 27 4.97 -19.83 13.32
N SER A 28 3.72 -20.27 13.10
CA SER A 28 3.05 -20.14 11.82
C SER A 28 2.83 -18.68 11.44
N ARG A 29 2.41 -17.84 12.38
CA ARG A 29 2.23 -16.39 12.16
C ARG A 29 3.56 -15.71 11.84
N ASP A 30 4.59 -16.00 12.60
CA ASP A 30 5.93 -15.42 12.42
C ASP A 30 6.51 -15.83 11.05
N SER A 31 6.37 -17.10 10.66
CA SER A 31 6.81 -17.57 9.34
C SER A 31 6.01 -16.92 8.20
N MET A 32 4.70 -16.74 8.35
CA MET A 32 3.89 -16.03 7.37
C MET A 32 4.30 -14.55 7.26
N TYR A 33 4.65 -13.92 8.37
CA TYR A 33 5.15 -12.55 8.36
C TYR A 33 6.49 -12.45 7.63
N GLU A 34 7.44 -13.33 7.94
CA GLU A 34 8.74 -13.38 7.25
C GLU A 34 8.61 -13.65 5.75
N VAL A 35 7.75 -14.59 5.36
CA VAL A 35 7.48 -14.84 3.92
C VAL A 35 6.88 -13.62 3.24
N ARG A 36 5.94 -12.93 3.88
CA ARG A 36 5.39 -11.68 3.35
C ARG A 36 6.47 -10.61 3.21
N GLU A 37 7.34 -10.45 4.20
CA GLU A 37 8.46 -9.51 4.11
C GLU A 37 9.40 -9.83 2.94
N ILE A 38 9.76 -11.11 2.78
CA ILE A 38 10.61 -11.55 1.67
C ILE A 38 9.93 -11.32 0.33
N VAL A 39 8.65 -11.68 0.19
CA VAL A 39 7.88 -11.46 -1.03
C VAL A 39 7.74 -9.96 -1.32
N ASN A 40 7.55 -9.15 -0.29
CA ASN A 40 7.50 -7.71 -0.43
C ASN A 40 8.85 -7.15 -0.91
N LYS A 41 9.96 -7.52 -0.28
CA LYS A 41 11.31 -7.12 -0.72
C LYS A 41 11.65 -7.53 -2.16
N LEU A 42 11.09 -8.66 -2.63
CA LEU A 42 11.31 -9.16 -3.99
C LEU A 42 10.38 -8.53 -5.04
N LYS A 43 9.25 -7.99 -4.65
CA LYS A 43 8.20 -7.48 -5.56
C LYS A 43 8.09 -5.96 -5.62
N TYR A 44 8.57 -5.24 -4.63
CA TYR A 44 8.29 -3.80 -4.53
C TYR A 44 9.54 -2.97 -4.78
N ARG A 45 9.41 -2.08 -5.77
CA ARG A 45 10.33 -0.98 -6.00
C ARG A 45 10.20 0.00 -4.83
N THR A 46 11.26 0.76 -4.58
CA THR A 46 11.18 1.93 -3.72
C THR A 46 10.26 2.98 -4.34
N VAL A 47 9.79 3.93 -3.54
CA VAL A 47 8.99 5.06 -4.07
C VAL A 47 9.76 5.81 -5.16
N ALA A 48 11.07 6.02 -4.97
CA ALA A 48 11.92 6.68 -5.96
C ALA A 48 11.98 5.90 -7.27
N GLU A 49 12.19 4.58 -7.22
CA GLU A 49 12.20 3.71 -8.40
C GLU A 49 10.83 3.67 -9.09
N GLU A 50 9.74 3.70 -8.32
CA GLU A 50 8.41 3.72 -8.87
C GLU A 50 8.13 5.03 -9.60
N LEU A 51 8.49 6.18 -9.01
CA LEU A 51 8.33 7.48 -9.66
C LEU A 51 9.08 7.56 -10.99
N LEU A 52 10.31 7.06 -11.05
CA LEU A 52 11.08 6.99 -12.31
C LEU A 52 10.40 6.11 -13.38
N GLU A 53 9.78 5.02 -12.96
CA GLU A 53 9.03 4.18 -13.90
C GLU A 53 7.74 4.85 -14.36
N LEU A 54 7.06 5.56 -13.46
CA LEU A 54 5.86 6.31 -13.82
C LEU A 54 6.18 7.43 -14.83
N GLU A 55 7.27 8.17 -14.66
CA GLU A 55 7.72 9.17 -15.64
C GLU A 55 7.83 8.57 -17.04
N ARG A 56 8.43 7.37 -17.16
CA ARG A 56 8.54 6.65 -18.43
C ARG A 56 7.20 6.22 -18.99
N LEU A 57 6.31 5.71 -18.16
CA LEU A 57 4.99 5.23 -18.59
C LEU A 57 4.09 6.37 -19.04
N PHE A 58 4.13 7.49 -18.32
CA PHE A 58 3.37 8.69 -18.68
C PHE A 58 3.89 9.32 -19.97
N ASP A 59 5.22 9.39 -20.14
CA ASP A 59 5.86 9.86 -21.39
C ASP A 59 5.45 8.99 -22.60
N LEU A 60 5.42 7.67 -22.43
CA LEU A 60 4.96 6.74 -23.48
C LEU A 60 3.45 6.86 -23.77
N SER A 61 2.70 7.46 -22.90
CA SER A 61 1.26 7.67 -23.04
C SER A 61 0.88 9.09 -23.44
N ASP A 62 1.89 9.92 -23.76
CA ASP A 62 1.75 11.35 -24.09
C ASP A 62 1.08 12.18 -22.97
N ILE A 63 1.24 11.76 -21.71
CA ILE A 63 0.71 12.45 -20.51
C ILE A 63 1.86 13.15 -19.80
N VAL A 64 1.72 14.43 -19.53
CA VAL A 64 2.72 15.22 -18.80
C VAL A 64 2.65 14.89 -17.30
N LEU A 65 3.74 14.33 -16.73
CA LEU A 65 3.83 14.08 -15.29
C LEU A 65 4.67 15.16 -14.60
N ALA A 66 4.12 15.77 -13.54
CA ALA A 66 4.84 16.62 -12.61
C ALA A 66 4.93 15.96 -11.24
N VAL A 67 6.14 15.89 -10.66
CA VAL A 67 6.36 15.34 -9.33
C VAL A 67 6.95 16.41 -8.42
N ASP A 68 6.28 16.68 -7.30
CA ASP A 68 6.73 17.56 -6.23
C ASP A 68 6.83 16.78 -4.92
N SER A 69 8.04 16.57 -4.44
CA SER A 69 8.28 15.84 -3.21
C SER A 69 9.16 16.63 -2.25
N SER A 70 8.63 16.91 -1.07
CA SER A 70 9.39 17.43 0.07
C SER A 70 9.81 16.34 1.06
N LEU A 71 9.53 15.07 0.73
CA LEU A 71 9.92 13.92 1.56
C LEU A 71 11.34 13.46 1.24
N ASP A 72 12.09 13.13 2.27
CA ASP A 72 13.25 12.26 2.14
C ASP A 72 12.76 10.82 1.96
N LEU A 73 12.68 10.39 0.69
CA LEU A 73 12.12 9.08 0.31
C LEU A 73 12.94 7.92 0.88
N ASP A 74 14.26 8.09 1.06
CA ASP A 74 15.14 7.06 1.60
C ASP A 74 14.91 6.84 3.10
N SER A 75 14.36 7.81 3.80
CA SER A 75 14.03 7.72 5.23
C SER A 75 12.74 6.96 5.53
N LEU A 76 11.95 6.63 4.51
CA LEU A 76 10.67 5.94 4.66
C LEU A 76 10.85 4.50 5.13
N SER A 77 9.95 4.04 6.01
CA SER A 77 9.93 2.63 6.42
C SER A 77 9.68 1.69 5.22
N PRO A 78 10.16 0.44 5.26
CA PRO A 78 9.89 -0.54 4.20
C PRO A 78 8.40 -0.71 3.91
N VAL A 79 7.55 -0.61 4.93
CA VAL A 79 6.09 -0.69 4.80
C VAL A 79 5.56 0.52 4.04
N SER A 80 5.98 1.72 4.42
CA SER A 80 5.57 2.97 3.73
C SER A 80 6.05 2.98 2.29
N GLN A 81 7.30 2.57 2.03
CA GLN A 81 7.86 2.42 0.67
C GLN A 81 6.98 1.51 -0.20
N SER A 82 6.70 0.31 0.30
CA SER A 82 5.90 -0.69 -0.40
C SER A 82 4.47 -0.21 -0.66
N THR A 83 3.83 0.37 0.35
CA THR A 83 2.44 0.83 0.25
C THR A 83 2.32 1.98 -0.74
N LEU A 84 3.17 3.00 -0.62
CA LEU A 84 3.15 4.16 -1.53
C LEU A 84 3.46 3.75 -2.98
N SER A 85 4.45 2.89 -3.20
CA SER A 85 4.78 2.41 -4.56
C SER A 85 3.60 1.69 -5.20
N MET A 86 2.86 0.87 -4.45
CA MET A 86 1.67 0.21 -4.97
C MET A 86 0.53 1.16 -5.25
N VAL A 87 0.29 2.11 -4.34
CA VAL A 87 -0.74 3.15 -4.52
C VAL A 87 -0.44 3.98 -5.75
N LEU A 88 0.78 4.48 -5.89
CA LEU A 88 1.21 5.26 -7.05
C LEU A 88 0.99 4.50 -8.36
N ARG A 89 1.38 3.23 -8.42
CA ARG A 89 1.21 2.38 -9.59
C ARG A 89 -0.26 2.18 -9.95
N GLU A 90 -1.11 1.93 -8.97
CA GLU A 90 -2.55 1.71 -9.17
C GLU A 90 -3.23 2.98 -9.69
N LEU A 91 -2.94 4.13 -9.05
CA LEU A 91 -3.47 5.43 -9.49
C LEU A 91 -3.00 5.78 -10.90
N ALA A 92 -1.71 5.62 -11.20
CA ALA A 92 -1.17 5.87 -12.52
C ALA A 92 -1.79 4.96 -13.59
N ASN A 93 -1.98 3.67 -13.29
CA ASN A 93 -2.66 2.74 -14.20
C ASN A 93 -4.10 3.16 -14.47
N ASN A 94 -4.80 3.69 -13.48
CA ASN A 94 -6.16 4.19 -13.66
C ASN A 94 -6.18 5.41 -14.59
N VAL A 95 -5.24 6.34 -14.41
CA VAL A 95 -5.12 7.50 -15.30
C VAL A 95 -4.83 7.05 -16.73
N ILE A 96 -3.79 6.27 -16.95
CA ILE A 96 -3.36 5.82 -18.30
C ILE A 96 -4.49 5.05 -19.02
N LYS A 97 -5.27 4.24 -18.31
CA LYS A 97 -6.29 3.39 -18.93
C LYS A 97 -7.66 4.04 -19.08
N HIS A 98 -7.99 4.99 -18.22
CA HIS A 98 -9.39 5.38 -18.05
C HIS A 98 -9.63 6.90 -18.01
N SER A 99 -8.64 7.74 -17.69
CA SER A 99 -8.92 9.14 -17.41
C SER A 99 -8.97 10.05 -18.65
N GLN A 100 -8.30 9.67 -19.74
CA GLN A 100 -8.09 10.56 -20.90
C GLN A 100 -7.41 11.89 -20.50
N ALA A 101 -6.55 11.85 -19.49
CA ALA A 101 -5.86 13.03 -19.00
C ALA A 101 -4.70 13.40 -19.94
N ASP A 102 -4.43 14.70 -20.06
CA ASP A 102 -3.24 15.26 -20.71
C ASP A 102 -2.12 15.50 -19.69
N SER A 103 -2.47 15.69 -18.42
CA SER A 103 -1.51 15.96 -17.35
C SER A 103 -1.87 15.29 -16.03
N CYS A 104 -0.82 14.97 -15.27
CA CYS A 104 -0.90 14.41 -13.93
C CYS A 104 0.12 15.07 -13.00
N GLN A 105 -0.26 15.32 -11.76
CA GLN A 105 0.62 15.86 -10.73
C GLN A 105 0.62 14.96 -9.50
N ILE A 106 1.82 14.63 -9.01
CA ILE A 106 2.04 13.88 -7.78
C ILE A 106 2.72 14.80 -6.77
N ARG A 107 2.13 14.94 -5.59
CA ARG A 107 2.72 15.69 -4.47
C ARG A 107 2.91 14.77 -3.28
N LEU A 108 4.12 14.74 -2.72
CA LEU A 108 4.47 13.96 -1.55
C LEU A 108 4.99 14.89 -0.45
N ARG A 109 4.34 14.87 0.70
CA ARG A 109 4.72 15.73 1.83
C ARG A 109 4.52 15.03 3.17
N ARG A 110 5.15 15.60 4.22
CA ARG A 110 4.95 15.16 5.61
C ARG A 110 3.99 16.12 6.30
N ASP A 111 2.86 15.57 6.77
CA ASP A 111 1.87 16.30 7.55
C ASP A 111 1.20 15.34 8.53
N HIS A 112 1.69 15.29 9.79
CA HIS A 112 1.27 14.31 10.81
C HIS A 112 1.30 12.85 10.34
N GLY A 113 2.17 12.54 9.39
CA GLY A 113 2.32 11.30 8.66
C GLY A 113 2.80 11.58 7.25
N ILE A 114 2.60 10.66 6.33
CA ILE A 114 2.91 10.84 4.92
C ILE A 114 1.62 11.14 4.17
N VAL A 115 1.61 12.22 3.42
CA VAL A 115 0.50 12.62 2.54
C VAL A 115 0.95 12.52 1.09
N LEU A 116 0.25 11.72 0.32
CA LEU A 116 0.33 11.65 -1.13
C LEU A 116 -0.92 12.32 -1.71
N GLU A 117 -0.77 13.32 -2.55
CA GLU A 117 -1.83 13.83 -3.41
C GLU A 117 -1.52 13.46 -4.86
N PHE A 118 -2.52 12.93 -5.53
CA PHE A 118 -2.47 12.51 -6.91
C PHE A 118 -3.58 13.24 -7.65
N GLU A 119 -3.22 14.04 -8.65
CA GLU A 119 -4.12 14.91 -9.40
C GLU A 119 -3.99 14.60 -10.89
N ASP A 120 -5.11 14.47 -11.60
CA ASP A 120 -5.16 14.38 -13.05
C ASP A 120 -6.28 15.27 -13.63
N ASP A 121 -6.09 15.77 -14.84
CA ASP A 121 -7.04 16.62 -15.55
C ASP A 121 -8.04 15.86 -16.42
N GLY A 122 -8.12 14.54 -16.25
CA GLY A 122 -8.99 13.67 -17.04
C GLY A 122 -10.47 13.73 -16.68
N CYS A 123 -11.22 12.75 -17.21
CA CYS A 123 -12.69 12.70 -17.06
C CYS A 123 -13.16 12.41 -15.62
N GLY A 124 -12.29 11.85 -14.78
CA GLY A 124 -12.61 11.52 -13.39
C GLY A 124 -13.61 10.37 -13.23
N PHE A 125 -14.40 10.43 -12.15
CA PHE A 125 -15.42 9.43 -11.82
C PHE A 125 -16.81 9.96 -12.21
N GLU A 126 -17.60 9.14 -12.92
CA GLU A 126 -18.99 9.50 -13.29
C GLU A 126 -19.88 9.60 -12.05
N GLU A 127 -19.78 8.63 -11.14
CA GLU A 127 -20.41 8.62 -9.82
C GLU A 127 -19.41 8.06 -8.80
N VAL A 128 -19.36 8.65 -7.60
CA VAL A 128 -18.59 8.10 -6.48
C VAL A 128 -19.51 7.28 -5.60
N THR A 129 -19.45 5.96 -5.75
CA THR A 129 -20.28 4.99 -5.01
C THR A 129 -19.62 4.54 -3.71
N GLY A 130 -18.36 4.92 -3.49
CA GLY A 130 -17.52 4.49 -2.36
C GLY A 130 -16.80 3.16 -2.60
N GLN A 131 -16.98 2.55 -3.77
CA GLN A 131 -16.26 1.33 -4.18
C GLN A 131 -15.05 1.63 -5.06
N GLU A 132 -14.93 2.86 -5.50
CA GLU A 132 -13.79 3.32 -6.28
C GLU A 132 -12.52 3.15 -5.47
N LEU A 133 -11.48 2.69 -6.16
CA LEU A 133 -10.17 2.46 -5.54
C LEU A 133 -10.21 1.48 -4.35
N HIS A 134 -11.17 0.52 -4.38
CA HIS A 134 -11.37 -0.45 -3.31
C HIS A 134 -10.07 -1.22 -2.98
N SER A 135 -9.32 -1.64 -3.99
CA SER A 135 -8.03 -2.32 -3.82
C SER A 135 -7.01 -1.48 -3.05
N ILE A 136 -7.01 -0.16 -3.27
CA ILE A 136 -6.14 0.78 -2.54
C ILE A 136 -6.63 0.92 -1.10
N ARG A 137 -7.94 1.10 -0.89
CA ARG A 137 -8.53 1.24 0.46
C ARG A 137 -8.27 0.03 1.33
N GLU A 138 -8.46 -1.19 0.80
CA GLU A 138 -8.15 -2.43 1.53
C GLU A 138 -6.68 -2.50 1.96
N ARG A 139 -5.75 -2.11 1.09
CA ARG A 139 -4.32 -2.11 1.41
C ARG A 139 -3.96 -1.07 2.46
N LEU A 140 -4.52 0.13 2.35
CA LEU A 140 -4.30 1.21 3.30
C LEU A 140 -4.81 0.85 4.70
N SER A 141 -5.94 0.16 4.79
CA SER A 141 -6.49 -0.28 6.08
C SER A 141 -5.56 -1.23 6.85
N LEU A 142 -4.65 -1.93 6.18
CA LEU A 142 -3.66 -2.81 6.81
C LEU A 142 -2.49 -2.07 7.47
N VAL A 143 -2.34 -0.78 7.18
CA VAL A 143 -1.20 0.05 7.61
C VAL A 143 -1.67 1.36 8.26
N ASP A 144 -2.88 1.37 8.80
CA ASP A 144 -3.50 2.56 9.40
C ASP A 144 -3.50 3.77 8.46
N GLY A 145 -3.66 3.53 7.16
CA GLY A 145 -3.78 4.55 6.14
C GLY A 145 -5.22 4.73 5.69
N ASP A 146 -5.50 5.87 5.08
CA ASP A 146 -6.80 6.19 4.49
C ASP A 146 -6.66 6.88 3.12
N LEU A 147 -7.77 6.91 2.38
CA LEU A 147 -7.89 7.52 1.08
C LEU A 147 -9.15 8.37 1.01
N GLU A 148 -8.99 9.58 0.55
CA GLU A 148 -10.06 10.56 0.32
C GLU A 148 -10.04 11.02 -1.14
N ILE A 149 -11.21 11.12 -1.76
CA ILE A 149 -11.39 11.75 -3.07
C ILE A 149 -11.81 13.20 -2.82
N LEU A 150 -10.85 14.12 -2.98
CA LEU A 150 -11.08 15.55 -2.73
C LEU A 150 -11.86 16.23 -3.87
N SER A 151 -11.63 15.76 -5.09
CA SER A 151 -12.34 16.20 -6.30
C SER A 151 -12.58 15.00 -7.20
N GLN A 152 -13.78 14.94 -7.80
CA GLN A 152 -14.21 13.81 -8.60
C GLN A 152 -13.82 13.93 -10.07
N SER A 153 -13.67 15.16 -10.56
CA SER A 153 -13.35 15.42 -11.97
C SER A 153 -12.90 16.86 -12.18
N HIS A 154 -12.09 17.09 -13.20
CA HIS A 154 -11.68 18.40 -13.73
C HIS A 154 -11.12 19.42 -12.70
N PRO A 155 -10.09 19.10 -11.92
CA PRO A 155 -9.28 17.87 -11.91
C PRO A 155 -9.86 16.81 -10.98
N THR A 156 -9.46 15.55 -11.19
CA THR A 156 -9.61 14.50 -10.18
C THR A 156 -8.50 14.65 -9.17
N ILE A 157 -8.83 14.68 -7.88
CA ILE A 157 -7.82 14.78 -6.81
C ILE A 157 -8.05 13.69 -5.78
N ILE A 158 -7.05 12.82 -5.62
CA ILE A 158 -7.06 11.75 -4.64
C ILE A 158 -5.96 12.03 -3.61
N ARG A 159 -6.32 12.01 -2.33
CA ARG A 159 -5.37 12.13 -1.22
C ARG A 159 -5.28 10.82 -0.49
N VAL A 160 -4.05 10.38 -0.24
CA VAL A 160 -3.73 9.23 0.60
C VAL A 160 -2.94 9.72 1.79
N HIS A 161 -3.32 9.26 2.97
CA HIS A 161 -2.64 9.53 4.21
C HIS A 161 -2.15 8.23 4.84
N LEU A 162 -0.86 8.15 5.16
CA LEU A 162 -0.26 7.05 5.91
C LEU A 162 0.23 7.57 7.26
N LYS A 163 -0.24 6.97 8.35
CA LYS A 163 0.32 7.23 9.67
C LYS A 163 1.72 6.64 9.73
N GLU A 164 2.70 7.44 10.05
CA GLU A 164 4.00 6.90 10.44
C GLU A 164 3.86 6.32 11.84
N GLY A 165 4.07 5.01 11.95
CA GLY A 165 4.13 4.36 13.25
C GLY A 165 5.17 5.07 14.09
N GLY A 166 4.76 5.74 15.15
CA GLY A 166 5.67 6.33 16.11
C GLY A 166 6.62 5.23 16.58
N LYS A 167 7.92 5.47 16.50
CA LYS A 167 8.88 4.66 17.25
C LYS A 167 8.46 4.75 18.70
N ALA A 168 7.87 3.67 19.24
CA ALA A 168 7.77 3.47 20.66
C ALA A 168 9.15 3.25 21.26
#